data_3c4136d4e6e5d9e478643c86826779fe
#
_entry.id   3c4136d4e6e5d9e478643c86826779fe
#
_cell.length_a   1.000
_cell.length_b   1.000
_cell.length_c   1.000
_cell.angle_alpha   90.00
_cell.angle_beta   90.00
_cell.angle_gamma   90.00
#
_symmetry.space_group_name_H-M   'P 1'
#
loop_
_entity.id
_entity.type
_entity.pdbx_description
1 polymer ?
#
loop_
_entity_poly.entity_id
_entity_poly.type
_entity_poly.pdbx_seq_one_letter_code
_entity_poly.pdbx_strand_id
1 'polypeptide(L)'
;AVAQNADVVIIDTAGRLHNKINLMNELTKVKRVMQKVVADAPHDVLLVLDGSTGQNAFEQAKQFTAATEVTSLAVTKLDGTAKGGVVIGISDQFQIPVKYIGIGEGIEDLQVFNKYEFVDSFFK
;
A
#
# COMPACT_ATOMS: atom_id res chain seq x y z
N ALA A 1 -9.04 -16.87 -12.62
CA ALA A 1 -10.05 -15.84 -12.32
C ALA A 1 -10.97 -15.60 -13.52
N VAL A 2 -10.43 -15.29 -14.68
CA VAL A 2 -11.24 -15.04 -15.90
C VAL A 2 -12.11 -16.26 -16.24
N ALA A 3 -11.55 -17.46 -16.19
CA ALA A 3 -12.28 -18.69 -16.47
C ALA A 3 -13.41 -18.99 -15.47
N GLN A 4 -13.35 -18.39 -14.29
CA GLN A 4 -14.34 -18.52 -13.22
C GLN A 4 -15.32 -17.35 -13.16
N ASN A 5 -15.23 -16.42 -14.07
CA ASN A 5 -16.03 -15.18 -14.08
C ASN A 5 -15.94 -14.40 -12.77
N ALA A 6 -14.75 -14.31 -12.20
CA ALA A 6 -14.53 -13.53 -10.98
C ALA A 6 -14.68 -12.03 -11.26
N ASP A 7 -15.39 -11.33 -10.40
CA ASP A 7 -15.59 -9.88 -10.51
C ASP A 7 -14.38 -9.10 -10.00
N VAL A 8 -13.73 -9.62 -8.96
CA VAL A 8 -12.55 -9.01 -8.32
C VAL A 8 -11.49 -10.06 -8.09
N VAL A 9 -10.25 -9.71 -8.35
CA VAL A 9 -9.09 -10.55 -8.06
C VAL A 9 -8.11 -9.76 -7.20
N ILE A 10 -7.78 -10.31 -6.05
CA ILE A 10 -6.77 -9.75 -5.16
C ILE A 10 -5.54 -10.63 -5.23
N ILE A 11 -4.40 -10.04 -5.59
CA ILE A 11 -3.14 -10.75 -5.71
C ILE A 11 -2.20 -10.26 -4.61
N ASP A 12 -1.90 -11.15 -3.67
CA ASP A 12 -0.94 -10.88 -2.61
C ASP A 12 0.46 -11.25 -3.07
N THR A 13 1.44 -10.47 -2.67
CA THR A 13 2.84 -10.65 -3.07
C THR A 13 3.75 -10.72 -1.85
N ALA A 14 4.97 -11.22 -2.04
CA ALA A 14 5.98 -11.16 -1.01
C ALA A 14 6.31 -9.70 -0.69
N GLY A 15 6.31 -9.35 0.60
CA GLY A 15 6.51 -7.98 1.06
C GLY A 15 7.85 -7.71 1.73
N ARG A 16 8.71 -8.72 1.84
CA ARG A 16 9.96 -8.57 2.59
C ARG A 16 11.12 -8.15 1.68
N LEU A 17 11.82 -7.11 2.08
CA LEU A 17 12.95 -6.54 1.34
C LEU A 17 14.29 -7.20 1.68
N HIS A 18 14.36 -8.51 1.88
CA HIS A 18 15.63 -9.17 2.15
C HIS A 18 16.61 -9.07 0.99
N ASN A 19 16.06 -9.17 -0.22
CA ASN A 19 16.83 -9.02 -1.44
C ASN A 19 16.04 -8.10 -2.36
N LYS A 20 16.29 -6.81 -2.22
CA LYS A 20 15.54 -5.74 -2.90
C LYS A 20 15.48 -5.92 -4.41
N ILE A 21 16.61 -6.23 -5.03
CA ILE A 21 16.70 -6.34 -6.48
C ILE A 21 15.83 -7.47 -7.00
N ASN A 22 15.92 -8.64 -6.37
CA ASN A 22 15.15 -9.80 -6.80
C ASN A 22 13.67 -9.61 -6.56
N LEU A 23 13.29 -9.02 -5.41
CA LEU A 23 11.89 -8.74 -5.10
C LEU A 23 11.29 -7.75 -6.11
N MET A 24 12.00 -6.67 -6.42
CA MET A 24 11.51 -5.67 -7.36
C MET A 24 11.38 -6.24 -8.77
N ASN A 25 12.33 -7.06 -9.20
CA ASN A 25 12.26 -7.77 -10.50
C ASN A 25 11.08 -8.73 -10.54
N GLU A 26 10.81 -9.44 -9.45
CA GLU A 26 9.70 -10.37 -9.32
C GLU A 26 8.35 -9.64 -9.44
N LEU A 27 8.20 -8.51 -8.75
CA LEU A 27 6.99 -7.69 -8.81
C LEU A 27 6.73 -7.16 -10.23
N THR A 28 7.77 -6.70 -10.90
CA THR A 28 7.68 -6.25 -12.29
C THR A 28 7.24 -7.40 -13.20
N LYS A 29 7.75 -8.59 -12.98
CA LYS A 29 7.38 -9.78 -13.73
C LYS A 29 5.91 -10.17 -13.49
N VAL A 30 5.46 -10.14 -12.24
CA VAL A 30 4.06 -10.42 -11.89
C VAL A 30 3.13 -9.48 -12.64
N LYS A 31 3.44 -8.20 -12.67
CA LYS A 31 2.67 -7.21 -13.43
C LYS A 31 2.58 -7.55 -14.91
N ARG A 32 3.70 -7.91 -15.54
CA ARG A 32 3.72 -8.30 -16.96
C ARG A 32 2.86 -9.54 -17.22
N VAL A 33 2.90 -10.52 -16.33
CA VAL A 33 2.10 -11.74 -16.47
C VAL A 33 0.61 -11.42 -16.39
N MET A 34 0.21 -10.55 -15.47
CA MET A 34 -1.19 -10.09 -15.40
C MET A 34 -1.64 -9.44 -16.71
N GLN A 35 -0.81 -8.61 -17.31
CA GLN A 35 -1.11 -7.88 -18.52
C GLN A 35 -1.27 -8.78 -19.75
N LYS A 36 -0.72 -9.98 -19.71
CA LYS A 36 -0.93 -10.98 -20.77
C LYS A 36 -2.35 -11.53 -20.78
N VAL A 37 -3.04 -11.50 -19.66
CA VAL A 37 -4.42 -11.99 -19.52
C VAL A 37 -5.42 -10.85 -19.61
N VAL A 38 -5.15 -9.75 -18.93
CA VAL A 38 -5.97 -8.54 -18.94
C VAL A 38 -5.05 -7.35 -19.22
N ALA A 39 -5.17 -6.74 -20.38
CA ALA A 39 -4.18 -5.78 -20.91
C ALA A 39 -3.99 -4.54 -20.01
N ASP A 40 -5.03 -4.09 -19.32
CA ASP A 40 -5.00 -2.93 -18.43
C ASP A 40 -4.77 -3.28 -16.95
N ALA A 41 -4.48 -4.54 -16.65
CA ALA A 41 -4.16 -4.97 -15.30
C ALA A 41 -2.73 -4.56 -14.88
N PRO A 42 -2.48 -4.36 -13.59
CA PRO A 42 -3.48 -4.30 -12.52
C PRO A 42 -4.23 -2.96 -12.54
N HIS A 43 -5.50 -2.98 -12.17
CA HIS A 43 -6.34 -1.77 -12.15
C HIS A 43 -6.04 -0.89 -10.94
N ASP A 44 -5.56 -1.50 -9.85
CA ASP A 44 -5.12 -0.81 -8.65
C ASP A 44 -3.90 -1.53 -8.08
N VAL A 45 -2.88 -0.78 -7.74
CA VAL A 45 -1.68 -1.29 -7.06
C VAL A 45 -1.66 -0.67 -5.67
N LEU A 46 -2.12 -1.46 -4.69
CA LEU A 46 -2.21 -1.03 -3.30
C LEU A 46 -0.92 -1.41 -2.58
N LEU A 47 -0.19 -0.41 -2.12
CA LEU A 47 0.98 -0.63 -1.27
C LEU A 47 0.56 -0.56 0.20
N VAL A 48 0.85 -1.63 0.93
CA VAL A 48 0.59 -1.71 2.37
C VAL A 48 1.90 -1.41 3.12
N LEU A 49 1.88 -0.36 3.92
CA LEU A 49 3.03 0.09 4.69
C LEU A 49 2.79 -0.06 6.18
N ASP A 50 3.83 -0.43 6.91
CA ASP A 50 3.82 -0.46 8.36
C ASP A 50 4.14 0.93 8.90
N GLY A 51 3.16 1.61 9.48
CA GLY A 51 3.30 2.98 9.99
C GLY A 51 4.23 3.10 11.19
N SER A 52 4.56 1.97 11.86
CA SER A 52 5.46 1.98 13.00
C SER A 52 6.95 2.03 12.61
N THR A 53 7.27 1.83 11.34
CA THR A 53 8.67 1.76 10.88
C THR A 53 9.29 3.13 10.56
N GLY A 54 8.52 4.20 10.64
CA GLY A 54 9.02 5.56 10.42
C GLY A 54 9.70 5.75 9.06
N GLN A 55 10.97 6.11 9.06
CA GLN A 55 11.72 6.39 7.83
C GLN A 55 11.80 5.19 6.88
N ASN A 56 11.77 3.96 7.40
CA ASN A 56 11.77 2.77 6.56
C ASN A 56 10.52 2.67 5.68
N ALA A 57 9.38 3.19 6.14
CA ALA A 57 8.17 3.24 5.34
C ALA A 57 8.35 4.12 4.09
N PHE A 58 9.05 5.24 4.21
CA PHE A 58 9.38 6.10 3.07
C PHE A 58 10.26 5.38 2.05
N GLU A 59 11.27 4.67 2.53
CA GLU A 59 12.18 3.92 1.65
C GLU A 59 11.44 2.79 0.93
N GLN A 60 10.57 2.07 1.63
CA GLN A 60 9.73 1.04 1.03
C GLN A 60 8.82 1.63 -0.05
N ALA A 61 8.14 2.73 0.26
CA ALA A 61 7.26 3.39 -0.70
C ALA A 61 8.00 3.77 -1.98
N LYS A 62 9.22 4.31 -1.84
CA LYS A 62 10.07 4.68 -2.95
C LYS A 62 10.41 3.48 -3.84
N GLN A 63 10.85 2.37 -3.23
CA GLN A 63 11.26 1.18 -3.97
C GLN A 63 10.07 0.52 -4.69
N PHE A 64 8.96 0.33 -4.00
CA PHE A 64 7.77 -0.29 -4.59
C PHE A 64 7.14 0.57 -5.68
N THR A 65 7.12 1.87 -5.50
CA THR A 65 6.58 2.79 -6.51
C THR A 65 7.42 2.74 -7.79
N ALA A 66 8.73 2.65 -7.67
CA ALA A 66 9.62 2.52 -8.81
C ALA A 66 9.40 1.20 -9.59
N ALA A 67 9.08 0.11 -8.88
CA ALA A 67 8.90 -1.21 -9.51
C ALA A 67 7.51 -1.44 -10.09
N THR A 68 6.45 -0.91 -9.48
CA THR A 68 5.08 -1.33 -9.78
C THR A 68 4.09 -0.20 -10.07
N GLU A 69 4.50 1.04 -10.02
CA GLU A 69 3.61 2.20 -10.23
C GLU A 69 2.43 2.19 -9.25
N VAL A 70 2.71 2.25 -7.96
CA VAL A 70 1.71 2.23 -6.89
C VAL A 70 0.65 3.31 -7.11
N THR A 71 -0.63 2.94 -7.02
CA THR A 71 -1.75 3.85 -7.24
C THR A 71 -2.49 4.24 -5.96
N SER A 72 -2.32 3.46 -4.89
CA SER A 72 -2.97 3.74 -3.61
C SER A 72 -2.17 3.18 -2.45
N LEU A 73 -2.41 3.73 -1.26
CA LEU A 73 -1.70 3.36 -0.04
C LEU A 73 -2.67 2.86 1.03
N ALA A 74 -2.21 1.88 1.80
CA ALA A 74 -2.79 1.52 3.08
C ALA A 74 -1.66 1.59 4.12
N VAL A 75 -1.90 2.26 5.23
CA VAL A 75 -0.92 2.38 6.30
C VAL A 75 -1.45 1.71 7.55
N THR A 76 -0.73 0.70 8.02
CA THR A 76 -1.13 -0.12 9.16
C THR A 76 -0.36 0.26 10.43
N LYS A 77 -0.77 -0.32 11.53
CA LYS A 77 -0.13 -0.19 12.86
C LYS A 77 -0.06 1.26 13.36
N LEU A 78 -1.05 2.06 13.03
CA LEU A 78 -1.13 3.45 13.50
C LEU A 78 -1.48 3.54 14.98
N ASP A 79 -2.04 2.49 15.56
CA ASP A 79 -2.29 2.37 16.99
C ASP A 79 -1.00 2.32 17.83
N GLY A 80 0.09 1.85 17.23
CA GLY A 80 1.40 1.75 17.88
C GLY A 80 2.31 2.95 17.67
N THR A 81 1.87 4.00 16.96
CA THR A 81 2.71 5.14 16.61
C THR A 81 2.21 6.45 17.23
N ALA A 82 3.10 7.41 17.33
CA ALA A 82 2.75 8.77 17.73
C ALA A 82 2.00 9.47 16.59
N LYS A 83 0.68 9.32 16.57
CA LYS A 83 -0.26 10.08 15.73
C LYS A 83 -0.14 9.89 14.21
N GLY A 84 0.56 8.86 13.73
CA GLY A 84 0.57 8.57 12.30
C GLY A 84 1.14 9.67 11.39
N GLY A 85 2.09 10.46 11.88
CA GLY A 85 2.72 11.53 11.08
C GLY A 85 3.35 11.01 9.78
N VAL A 86 3.75 9.75 9.75
CA VAL A 86 4.27 9.08 8.56
C VAL A 86 3.27 9.13 7.39
N VAL A 87 1.97 9.07 7.67
CA VAL A 87 0.92 9.12 6.63
C VAL A 87 0.98 10.46 5.88
N ILE A 88 1.11 11.55 6.61
CA ILE A 88 1.20 12.89 6.01
C ILE A 88 2.44 13.00 5.14
N GLY A 89 3.58 12.57 5.65
CA GLY A 89 4.85 12.65 4.93
C GLY A 89 4.86 11.84 3.64
N ILE A 90 4.36 10.61 3.69
CA ILE A 90 4.31 9.74 2.51
C ILE A 90 3.33 10.28 1.48
N SER A 91 2.15 10.70 1.92
CA SER A 91 1.14 11.27 1.03
C SER A 91 1.68 12.52 0.31
N ASP A 92 2.37 13.39 1.03
CA ASP A 92 2.96 14.61 0.48
C ASP A 92 4.09 14.29 -0.50
N GLN A 93 5.02 13.43 -0.11
CA GLN A 93 6.21 13.12 -0.90
C GLN A 93 5.88 12.39 -2.20
N PHE A 94 4.98 11.41 -2.16
CA PHE A 94 4.70 10.55 -3.31
C PHE A 94 3.44 10.95 -4.08
N GLN A 95 2.60 11.81 -3.52
CA GLN A 95 1.35 12.26 -4.15
C GLN A 95 0.43 11.09 -4.53
N ILE A 96 0.43 10.03 -3.70
CA ILE A 96 -0.38 8.84 -3.87
C ILE A 96 -1.48 8.85 -2.80
N PRO A 97 -2.76 8.63 -3.18
CA PRO A 97 -3.84 8.68 -2.21
C PRO A 97 -3.77 7.55 -1.19
N VAL A 98 -4.01 7.88 0.08
CA VAL A 98 -4.20 6.90 1.14
C VAL A 98 -5.67 6.47 1.12
N LYS A 99 -5.93 5.18 0.93
CA LYS A 99 -7.29 4.63 0.92
C LYS A 99 -7.70 4.02 2.24
N TYR A 100 -6.79 3.37 2.93
CA TYR A 100 -7.09 2.63 4.16
C TYR A 100 -6.06 2.89 5.23
N ILE A 101 -6.51 2.83 6.49
CA ILE A 101 -5.63 2.86 7.66
C ILE A 101 -5.96 1.68 8.57
N GLY A 102 -4.92 1.12 9.19
CA GLY A 102 -5.05 0.07 10.20
C GLY A 102 -4.72 0.62 11.58
N ILE A 103 -5.67 0.49 12.50
CA ILE A 103 -5.57 1.00 13.86
C ILE A 103 -5.61 -0.10 14.91
N GLY A 104 -5.46 -1.34 14.51
CA GLY A 104 -5.47 -2.53 15.35
C GLY A 104 -5.43 -3.79 14.51
N GLU A 105 -5.70 -4.94 15.12
CA GLU A 105 -5.58 -6.25 14.45
C GLU A 105 -6.92 -6.90 14.09
N GLY A 106 -8.04 -6.33 14.51
CA GLY A 106 -9.36 -6.83 14.19
C GLY A 106 -9.82 -6.42 12.79
N ILE A 107 -10.82 -7.10 12.27
CA ILE A 107 -11.41 -6.77 10.96
C ILE A 107 -11.92 -5.32 10.93
N GLU A 108 -12.55 -4.89 12.02
CA GLU A 108 -13.10 -3.54 12.15
C GLU A 108 -12.00 -2.47 12.26
N ASP A 109 -10.77 -2.88 12.52
CA ASP A 109 -9.64 -1.97 12.69
C ASP A 109 -8.97 -1.58 11.37
N LEU A 110 -9.38 -2.16 10.25
CA LEU A 110 -9.03 -1.68 8.93
C LEU A 110 -10.15 -0.74 8.45
N GLN A 111 -9.82 0.53 8.36
CA GLN A 111 -10.83 1.57 8.07
C GLN A 111 -10.53 2.30 6.78
N VAL A 112 -11.59 2.76 6.12
CA VAL A 112 -11.47 3.67 4.98
C VAL A 112 -10.91 5.00 5.48
N PHE A 113 -9.89 5.49 4.80
CA PHE A 113 -9.24 6.74 5.19
C PHE A 113 -10.16 7.94 4.95
N ASN A 114 -10.36 8.74 5.99
CA ASN A 114 -11.05 10.02 5.91
C ASN A 114 -10.06 11.12 6.32
N LYS A 115 -9.67 11.94 5.37
CA LYS A 115 -8.63 12.95 5.60
C LYS A 115 -9.02 14.00 6.65
N TYR A 116 -10.29 14.34 6.74
CA TYR A 116 -10.77 15.32 7.70
C TYR A 116 -10.72 14.79 9.14
N GLU A 117 -11.21 13.60 9.34
CA GLU A 117 -11.15 12.93 10.65
C GLU A 117 -9.71 12.68 11.08
N PHE A 118 -8.86 12.28 10.12
CA PHE A 118 -7.45 12.00 10.39
C PHE A 118 -6.71 13.27 10.84
N VAL A 119 -6.86 14.37 10.09
CA VAL A 119 -6.23 15.66 10.45
C VAL A 119 -6.77 16.18 11.77
N ASP A 120 -8.08 16.08 11.99
CA ASP A 120 -8.74 16.51 13.21
C ASP A 120 -8.17 15.81 14.45
N SER A 121 -7.80 14.54 14.32
CA SER A 121 -7.21 13.76 15.41
C SER A 121 -5.89 14.31 15.95
N PHE A 122 -5.16 15.08 15.15
CA PHE A 122 -3.90 15.69 15.58
C PHE A 122 -4.10 16.86 16.54
N PHE A 123 -5.28 17.44 16.56
CA PHE A 123 -5.59 18.64 17.34
C PHE A 123 -6.46 18.37 18.58
N LYS A 124 -6.68 17.12 18.87
CA LYS A 124 -7.48 16.70 20.05
C LYS A 124 -6.63 16.21 21.20
#